data_9e0a1e3ace267732f7451c2fa4e00e67
#
_entry.id   9e0a1e3ace267732f7451c2fa4e00e67
#
_cell.length_a   1.000
_cell.length_b   1.000
_cell.length_c   1.000
_cell.angle_alpha   90.00
_cell.angle_beta   90.00
_cell.angle_gamma   90.00
#
_symmetry.space_group_name_H-M   'P 1'
#
loop_
_entity.id
_entity.type
_entity.pdbx_description
1 polymer ?
#
loop_
_entity_poly.entity_id
_entity_poly.type
_entity_poly.pdbx_seq_one_letter_code
_entity_poly.pdbx_strand_id
1 'polypeptide(L)'
;GPIIQESSKIALKSKITTKQSLNLIKQLRKDSNQTSFVIMCYLNTVQKYGIKKFISNIKGIVDGIILVDLPFEEEAETKKLLDKNNIHLIKLISPMTDRIRSKLLLKEAKGFVYYISATGITGSNKLDYSEINKNVSSLKKLTKTPVLVGFGIKSKKDALAISKKTNADGIIIGSALIQKYFDAKMNFNKYITILRKFINEVKI
;
A
#
# COMPACT_ATOMS: atom_id res chain seq x y z
N GLY A 1 -7.40 -9.61 -4.45
CA GLY A 1 -7.25 -10.76 -5.33
C GLY A 1 -7.10 -12.08 -4.57
N PRO A 2 -7.07 -13.24 -5.23
CA PRO A 2 -7.11 -14.56 -4.58
C PRO A 2 -6.02 -14.80 -3.53
N ILE A 3 -4.81 -14.36 -3.79
CA ILE A 3 -3.66 -14.51 -2.87
C ILE A 3 -3.90 -13.75 -1.55
N ILE A 4 -4.44 -12.53 -1.64
CA ILE A 4 -4.77 -11.73 -0.46
C ILE A 4 -5.92 -12.37 0.31
N GLN A 5 -6.94 -12.88 -0.38
CA GLN A 5 -8.07 -13.56 0.25
C GLN A 5 -7.62 -14.82 1.00
N GLU A 6 -6.76 -15.64 0.39
CA GLU A 6 -6.24 -16.85 1.03
C GLU A 6 -5.37 -16.52 2.24
N SER A 7 -4.49 -15.52 2.13
CA SER A 7 -3.70 -15.02 3.26
C SER A 7 -4.58 -14.53 4.42
N SER A 8 -5.64 -13.77 4.12
CA SER A 8 -6.59 -13.28 5.11
C SER A 8 -7.33 -14.42 5.79
N LYS A 9 -7.75 -15.44 5.01
CA LYS A 9 -8.42 -16.64 5.53
C LYS A 9 -7.53 -17.43 6.50
N ILE A 10 -6.22 -17.55 6.19
CA ILE A 10 -5.25 -18.20 7.08
C ILE A 10 -5.08 -17.39 8.37
N ALA A 11 -4.93 -16.08 8.28
CA ALA A 11 -4.80 -15.20 9.44
C ALA A 11 -6.03 -15.27 10.36
N LEU A 12 -7.23 -15.27 9.79
CA LEU A 12 -8.48 -15.42 10.53
C LEU A 12 -8.60 -16.78 11.22
N LYS A 13 -8.24 -17.87 10.54
CA LYS A 13 -8.17 -19.20 11.15
C LYS A 13 -7.19 -19.26 12.31
N SER A 14 -6.07 -18.54 12.22
CA SER A 14 -5.08 -18.42 13.28
C SER A 14 -5.47 -17.43 14.38
N LYS A 15 -6.70 -16.87 14.34
CA LYS A 15 -7.26 -15.93 15.32
C LYS A 15 -6.37 -14.70 15.55
N ILE A 16 -5.66 -14.25 14.51
CA ILE A 16 -4.84 -13.03 14.58
C ILE A 16 -5.75 -11.82 14.77
N THR A 17 -5.43 -11.00 15.74
CA THR A 17 -6.19 -9.80 16.11
C THR A 17 -5.47 -8.51 15.67
N THR A 18 -6.22 -7.44 15.45
CA THR A 18 -5.67 -6.10 15.21
C THR A 18 -4.67 -5.69 16.29
N LYS A 19 -4.96 -5.99 17.57
CA LYS A 19 -4.06 -5.70 18.70
C LYS A 19 -2.70 -6.39 18.54
N GLN A 20 -2.67 -7.65 18.14
CA GLN A 20 -1.42 -8.39 17.89
C GLN A 20 -0.63 -7.79 16.73
N SER A 21 -1.30 -7.43 15.62
CA SER A 21 -0.65 -6.76 14.49
C SER A 21 -0.05 -5.41 14.89
N LEU A 22 -0.77 -4.60 15.67
CA LEU A 22 -0.25 -3.32 16.16
C LEU A 22 0.94 -3.51 17.11
N ASN A 23 0.93 -4.53 17.97
CA ASN A 23 2.05 -4.83 18.84
C ASN A 23 3.31 -5.24 18.04
N LEU A 24 3.14 -6.00 16.97
CA LEU A 24 4.25 -6.35 16.06
C LEU A 24 4.86 -5.09 15.44
N ILE A 25 4.05 -4.17 14.93
CA ILE A 25 4.53 -2.90 14.35
C ILE A 25 5.29 -2.08 15.40
N LYS A 26 4.81 -2.05 16.66
CA LYS A 26 5.51 -1.38 17.77
C LYS A 26 6.91 -1.96 18.02
N GLN A 27 7.05 -3.28 17.95
CA GLN A 27 8.35 -3.95 18.09
C GLN A 27 9.27 -3.57 16.92
N LEU A 28 8.78 -3.68 15.68
CA LEU A 28 9.55 -3.35 14.48
C LEU A 28 10.02 -1.89 14.48
N ARG A 29 9.23 -0.94 14.98
CA ARG A 29 9.62 0.47 15.08
C ARG A 29 10.81 0.70 16.00
N LYS A 30 10.97 -0.10 17.06
CA LYS A 30 12.13 -0.01 17.96
C LYS A 30 13.43 -0.35 17.25
N ASP A 31 13.36 -1.27 16.28
CA ASP A 31 14.52 -1.79 15.55
C ASP A 31 14.83 -0.97 14.28
N SER A 32 13.95 -0.06 13.88
CA SER A 32 14.11 0.71 12.63
C SER A 32 13.52 2.12 12.74
N ASN A 33 14.40 3.11 12.83
CA ASN A 33 14.04 4.53 12.83
C ASN A 33 14.05 5.17 11.42
N GLN A 34 14.66 4.51 10.43
CA GLN A 34 14.85 5.07 9.09
C GLN A 34 13.76 4.63 8.09
N THR A 35 13.04 3.53 8.38
CA THR A 35 12.01 3.00 7.49
C THR A 35 10.65 3.58 7.87
N SER A 36 9.96 4.16 6.91
CA SER A 36 8.57 4.58 7.10
C SER A 36 7.64 3.38 7.19
N PHE A 37 6.74 3.39 8.17
CA PHE A 37 5.70 2.38 8.32
C PHE A 37 4.34 2.91 7.90
N VAL A 38 3.70 2.20 6.97
CA VAL A 38 2.35 2.52 6.50
C VAL A 38 1.46 1.29 6.71
N ILE A 39 0.34 1.49 7.42
CA ILE A 39 -0.67 0.44 7.60
C ILE A 39 -1.66 0.52 6.44
N MET A 40 -1.95 -0.63 5.81
CA MET A 40 -3.02 -0.75 4.84
C MET A 40 -4.12 -1.66 5.40
N CYS A 41 -5.33 -1.13 5.53
CA CYS A 41 -6.47 -1.88 6.05
C CYS A 41 -7.80 -1.35 5.55
N TYR A 42 -8.86 -2.08 5.83
CA TYR A 42 -10.24 -1.64 5.60
C TYR A 42 -10.73 -0.75 6.75
N LEU A 43 -11.61 0.19 6.43
CA LEU A 43 -12.20 1.12 7.38
C LEU A 43 -12.93 0.40 8.53
N ASN A 44 -13.68 -0.66 8.22
CA ASN A 44 -14.38 -1.45 9.22
C ASN A 44 -13.45 -2.04 10.30
N THR A 45 -12.21 -2.37 9.96
CA THR A 45 -11.20 -2.84 10.92
C THR A 45 -10.87 -1.76 11.95
N VAL A 46 -10.71 -0.53 11.49
CA VAL A 46 -10.43 0.64 12.35
C VAL A 46 -11.64 1.01 13.19
N GLN A 47 -12.83 1.03 12.58
CA GLN A 47 -14.09 1.31 13.27
C GLN A 47 -14.37 0.29 14.37
N LYS A 48 -14.24 -1.01 14.09
CA LYS A 48 -14.44 -2.10 15.06
C LYS A 48 -13.45 -2.04 16.22
N TYR A 49 -12.22 -1.61 15.98
CA TYR A 49 -11.21 -1.40 17.02
C TYR A 49 -11.47 -0.13 17.84
N GLY A 50 -12.22 0.83 17.28
CA GLY A 50 -12.46 2.18 17.76
C GLY A 50 -11.44 3.16 17.19
N ILE A 51 -11.87 4.08 16.34
CA ILE A 51 -11.01 5.01 15.58
C ILE A 51 -10.01 5.75 16.50
N LYS A 52 -10.49 6.39 17.56
CA LYS A 52 -9.64 7.15 18.51
C LYS A 52 -8.59 6.24 19.16
N LYS A 53 -9.00 5.05 19.60
CA LYS A 53 -8.12 4.04 20.21
C LYS A 53 -7.09 3.51 19.22
N PHE A 54 -7.50 3.26 17.96
CA PHE A 54 -6.60 2.83 16.92
C PHE A 54 -5.51 3.87 16.66
N ILE A 55 -5.90 5.12 16.41
CA ILE A 55 -4.98 6.23 16.16
C ILE A 55 -4.03 6.45 17.35
N SER A 56 -4.53 6.42 18.58
CA SER A 56 -3.69 6.51 19.78
C SER A 56 -2.64 5.40 19.87
N ASN A 57 -2.98 4.19 19.42
CA ASN A 57 -2.04 3.05 19.42
C ASN A 57 -0.97 3.09 18.32
N ILE A 58 -1.18 3.84 17.25
CA ILE A 58 -0.24 3.96 16.13
C ILE A 58 0.53 5.28 16.12
N LYS A 59 0.15 6.25 16.96
CA LYS A 59 0.81 7.54 17.10
C LYS A 59 2.30 7.38 17.45
N GLY A 60 3.17 8.06 16.70
CA GLY A 60 4.62 8.00 16.86
C GLY A 60 5.27 6.68 16.42
N ILE A 61 4.47 5.76 15.86
CA ILE A 61 4.94 4.45 15.42
C ILE A 61 4.77 4.29 13.92
N VAL A 62 3.66 4.80 13.39
CA VAL A 62 3.25 4.67 11.99
C VAL A 62 3.24 6.05 11.35
N ASP A 63 3.80 6.15 10.15
CA ASP A 63 3.94 7.41 9.41
C ASP A 63 2.73 7.67 8.50
N GLY A 64 2.02 6.61 8.10
CA GLY A 64 0.86 6.72 7.24
C GLY A 64 -0.12 5.56 7.34
N ILE A 65 -1.32 5.78 6.80
CA ILE A 65 -2.36 4.76 6.70
C ILE A 65 -3.03 4.82 5.33
N ILE A 66 -3.32 3.64 4.78
CA ILE A 66 -4.16 3.45 3.60
C ILE A 66 -5.46 2.81 4.07
N LEU A 67 -6.57 3.53 3.95
CA LEU A 67 -7.91 3.01 4.18
C LEU A 67 -8.54 2.72 2.81
N VAL A 68 -8.60 1.43 2.46
CA VAL A 68 -8.88 0.98 1.08
C VAL A 68 -10.29 1.34 0.62
N ASP A 69 -11.22 1.39 1.55
CA ASP A 69 -12.66 1.57 1.34
C ASP A 69 -13.22 2.84 1.99
N LEU A 70 -12.36 3.80 2.35
CA LEU A 70 -12.80 5.11 2.85
C LEU A 70 -13.19 6.03 1.69
N PRO A 71 -14.47 6.39 1.53
CA PRO A 71 -14.90 7.35 0.51
C PRO A 71 -14.29 8.73 0.78
N PHE A 72 -13.96 9.45 -0.29
CA PHE A 72 -13.42 10.81 -0.19
C PHE A 72 -14.36 11.74 0.58
N GLU A 73 -15.66 11.58 0.36
CA GLU A 73 -16.72 12.38 0.95
C GLU A 73 -16.82 12.20 2.49
N GLU A 74 -16.33 11.08 3.00
CA GLU A 74 -16.36 10.71 4.43
C GLU A 74 -15.00 10.85 5.12
N GLU A 75 -13.94 11.21 4.38
CA GLU A 75 -12.59 11.19 4.94
C GLU A 75 -12.28 12.35 5.91
N ALA A 76 -13.02 13.45 5.84
CA ALA A 76 -12.65 14.72 6.49
C ALA A 76 -12.40 14.58 8.00
N GLU A 77 -13.27 13.87 8.73
CA GLU A 77 -13.12 13.68 10.17
C GLU A 77 -11.92 12.76 10.49
N THR A 78 -11.84 11.64 9.78
CA THR A 78 -10.74 10.67 9.94
C THR A 78 -9.40 11.32 9.62
N LYS A 79 -9.32 12.07 8.52
CA LYS A 79 -8.12 12.81 8.12
C LYS A 79 -7.71 13.83 9.18
N LYS A 80 -8.64 14.61 9.72
CA LYS A 80 -8.36 15.57 10.80
C LYS A 80 -7.76 14.91 12.05
N LEU A 81 -8.26 13.73 12.41
CA LEU A 81 -7.72 12.95 13.54
C LEU A 81 -6.31 12.42 13.23
N LEU A 82 -6.06 11.94 12.03
CA LEU A 82 -4.76 11.45 11.58
C LEU A 82 -3.73 12.60 11.53
N ASP A 83 -4.07 13.72 10.92
CA ASP A 83 -3.19 14.91 10.79
C ASP A 83 -2.77 15.44 12.18
N LYS A 84 -3.67 15.49 13.16
CA LYS A 84 -3.37 15.86 14.56
C LYS A 84 -2.34 14.95 15.23
N ASN A 85 -2.15 13.75 14.71
CA ASN A 85 -1.21 12.76 15.24
C ASN A 85 0.00 12.53 14.32
N ASN A 86 0.20 13.40 13.31
CA ASN A 86 1.27 13.31 12.31
C ASN A 86 1.27 11.99 11.53
N ILE A 87 0.08 11.46 11.22
CA ILE A 87 -0.11 10.26 10.42
C ILE A 87 -0.72 10.66 9.08
N HIS A 88 -0.09 10.32 7.98
CA HIS A 88 -0.59 10.68 6.64
C HIS A 88 -1.68 9.73 6.17
N LEU A 89 -2.81 10.26 5.71
CA LEU A 89 -3.80 9.50 4.95
C LEU A 89 -3.33 9.40 3.50
N ILE A 90 -2.82 8.24 3.12
CA ILE A 90 -2.29 7.97 1.77
C ILE A 90 -3.46 7.86 0.79
N LYS A 91 -3.35 8.59 -0.33
CA LYS A 91 -4.40 8.60 -1.35
C LYS A 91 -4.24 7.45 -2.33
N LEU A 92 -5.36 6.75 -2.59
CA LEU A 92 -5.49 5.72 -3.61
C LEU A 92 -6.10 6.32 -4.87
N ILE A 93 -5.46 6.11 -6.01
CA ILE A 93 -5.97 6.53 -7.32
C ILE A 93 -5.85 5.35 -8.29
N SER A 94 -6.87 5.15 -9.09
CA SER A 94 -6.94 4.12 -10.12
C SER A 94 -7.14 4.73 -11.50
N PRO A 95 -6.96 3.98 -12.60
CA PRO A 95 -7.29 4.45 -13.95
C PRO A 95 -8.75 4.91 -14.11
N MET A 96 -9.65 4.39 -13.26
CA MET A 96 -11.08 4.76 -13.27
C MET A 96 -11.37 6.08 -12.53
N THR A 97 -10.39 6.65 -11.83
CA THR A 97 -10.55 7.92 -11.14
C THR A 97 -10.44 9.06 -12.15
N ASP A 98 -11.54 9.77 -12.39
CA ASP A 98 -11.56 10.90 -13.31
C ASP A 98 -10.64 12.05 -12.88
N ARG A 99 -10.38 12.98 -13.79
CA ARG A 99 -9.45 14.09 -13.55
C ARG A 99 -9.93 15.06 -12.46
N ILE A 100 -11.23 15.30 -12.36
CA ILE A 100 -11.80 16.25 -11.37
C ILE A 100 -11.60 15.65 -9.99
N ARG A 101 -11.98 14.36 -9.82
CA ARG A 101 -11.80 13.62 -8.58
C ARG A 101 -10.31 13.47 -8.21
N SER A 102 -9.45 13.20 -9.19
CA SER A 102 -7.99 13.15 -8.96
C SER A 102 -7.47 14.48 -8.43
N LYS A 103 -7.91 15.63 -8.98
CA LYS A 103 -7.51 16.96 -8.50
C LYS A 103 -7.94 17.21 -7.07
N LEU A 104 -9.16 16.81 -6.70
CA LEU A 104 -9.67 16.92 -5.33
C LEU A 104 -8.87 16.06 -4.35
N LEU A 105 -8.66 14.77 -4.67
CA LEU A 105 -7.91 13.84 -3.85
C LEU A 105 -6.45 14.29 -3.63
N LEU A 106 -5.83 14.87 -4.66
CA LEU A 106 -4.42 15.23 -4.65
C LEU A 106 -4.13 16.60 -4.04
N LYS A 107 -5.13 17.47 -3.87
CA LYS A 107 -4.96 18.82 -3.33
C LYS A 107 -4.21 18.83 -1.99
N GLU A 108 -4.48 17.86 -1.15
CA GLU A 108 -3.91 17.73 0.19
C GLU A 108 -3.18 16.40 0.41
N ALA A 109 -2.73 15.76 -0.68
CA ALA A 109 -2.02 14.50 -0.60
C ALA A 109 -0.67 14.68 0.12
N LYS A 110 -0.37 13.78 1.05
CA LYS A 110 0.87 13.74 1.83
C LYS A 110 1.47 12.34 1.81
N GLY A 111 2.75 12.22 2.14
CA GLY A 111 3.48 10.96 2.07
C GLY A 111 3.71 10.54 0.63
N PHE A 112 2.85 9.74 0.08
CA PHE A 112 2.85 9.36 -1.34
C PHE A 112 1.43 9.13 -1.86
N VAL A 113 1.29 9.07 -3.17
CA VAL A 113 0.06 8.67 -3.85
C VAL A 113 0.23 7.23 -4.31
N TYR A 114 -0.69 6.35 -3.94
CA TYR A 114 -0.71 4.98 -4.43
C TYR A 114 -1.55 4.90 -5.71
N TYR A 115 -0.88 4.80 -6.86
CA TYR A 115 -1.54 4.55 -8.13
C TYR A 115 -1.70 3.03 -8.36
N ILE A 116 -2.95 2.57 -8.41
CA ILE A 116 -3.31 1.17 -8.67
C ILE A 116 -3.31 0.96 -10.19
N SER A 117 -2.30 0.27 -10.72
CA SER A 117 -2.04 0.19 -12.17
C SER A 117 -2.90 -0.82 -12.95
N ALA A 118 -3.75 -1.59 -12.30
CA ALA A 118 -4.60 -2.56 -12.97
C ALA A 118 -6.07 -2.33 -12.68
N THR A 119 -6.86 -2.30 -13.75
CA THR A 119 -8.31 -2.50 -13.69
C THR A 119 -8.54 -4.00 -13.75
N GLY A 120 -9.12 -4.59 -12.72
CA GLY A 120 -9.33 -6.04 -12.59
C GLY A 120 -10.32 -6.68 -13.58
N ILE A 121 -10.57 -6.07 -14.74
CA ILE A 121 -11.67 -6.42 -15.66
C ILE A 121 -11.18 -7.09 -16.96
N THR A 122 -9.91 -6.97 -17.31
CA THR A 122 -9.42 -7.61 -18.54
C THR A 122 -8.44 -8.71 -18.18
N GLY A 123 -8.79 -9.96 -18.45
CA GLY A 123 -7.98 -11.16 -18.20
C GLY A 123 -6.55 -11.18 -18.76
N SER A 124 -6.00 -10.04 -19.14
CA SER A 124 -4.61 -9.84 -19.48
C SER A 124 -3.79 -9.60 -18.23
N ASN A 125 -3.00 -10.59 -17.83
CA ASN A 125 -2.01 -10.48 -16.73
C ASN A 125 -0.81 -9.55 -17.07
N LYS A 126 -0.88 -8.72 -18.11
CA LYS A 126 0.23 -7.87 -18.57
C LYS A 126 -0.04 -6.41 -18.18
N LEU A 127 0.97 -5.78 -17.57
CA LEU A 127 0.99 -4.35 -17.30
C LEU A 127 1.15 -3.59 -18.63
N ASP A 128 0.27 -2.63 -18.88
CA ASP A 128 0.45 -1.65 -19.96
C ASP A 128 1.26 -0.46 -19.43
N TYR A 129 2.56 -0.49 -19.68
CA TYR A 129 3.48 0.54 -19.21
C TYR A 129 3.24 1.90 -19.89
N SER A 130 2.68 1.94 -21.10
CA SER A 130 2.33 3.17 -21.80
C SER A 130 1.16 3.87 -21.10
N GLU A 131 0.11 3.12 -20.83
CA GLU A 131 -1.05 3.61 -20.08
C GLU A 131 -0.65 4.06 -18.67
N ILE A 132 0.14 3.25 -17.96
CA ILE A 132 0.65 3.59 -16.62
C ILE A 132 1.42 4.91 -16.69
N ASN A 133 2.33 5.07 -17.65
CA ASN A 133 3.11 6.31 -17.80
C ASN A 133 2.24 7.53 -18.08
N LYS A 134 1.26 7.39 -18.96
CA LYS A 134 0.29 8.46 -19.28
C LYS A 134 -0.45 8.92 -18.02
N ASN A 135 -0.97 7.96 -17.24
CA ASN A 135 -1.74 8.27 -16.04
C ASN A 135 -0.85 8.85 -14.93
N VAL A 136 0.31 8.25 -14.64
CA VAL A 136 1.27 8.77 -13.66
C VAL A 136 1.73 10.18 -14.04
N SER A 137 2.07 10.43 -15.30
CA SER A 137 2.47 11.76 -15.78
C SER A 137 1.35 12.79 -15.63
N SER A 138 0.10 12.37 -15.80
CA SER A 138 -1.06 13.23 -15.57
C SER A 138 -1.22 13.57 -14.07
N LEU A 139 -1.05 12.61 -13.19
CA LEU A 139 -1.12 12.83 -11.73
C LEU A 139 0.01 13.74 -11.24
N LYS A 140 1.23 13.56 -11.74
CA LYS A 140 2.39 14.40 -11.37
C LYS A 140 2.24 15.87 -11.79
N LYS A 141 1.34 16.19 -12.73
CA LYS A 141 0.94 17.57 -13.04
C LYS A 141 0.00 18.18 -12.00
N LEU A 142 -0.65 17.35 -11.18
CA LEU A 142 -1.63 17.77 -10.17
C LEU A 142 -1.05 17.82 -8.76
N THR A 143 0.08 17.15 -8.51
CA THR A 143 0.71 17.11 -7.18
C THR A 143 2.23 17.02 -7.27
N LYS A 144 2.90 17.51 -6.22
CA LYS A 144 4.33 17.30 -5.99
C LYS A 144 4.62 16.06 -5.11
N THR A 145 3.56 15.46 -4.55
CA THR A 145 3.68 14.25 -3.73
C THR A 145 4.11 13.08 -4.60
N PRO A 146 5.09 12.26 -4.17
CA PRO A 146 5.56 11.11 -4.95
C PRO A 146 4.42 10.18 -5.35
N VAL A 147 4.45 9.67 -6.60
CA VAL A 147 3.47 8.73 -7.12
C VAL A 147 4.10 7.36 -7.23
N LEU A 148 3.65 6.42 -6.41
CA LEU A 148 4.11 5.04 -6.39
C LEU A 148 3.12 4.14 -7.12
N VAL A 149 3.64 3.29 -8.01
CA VAL A 149 2.83 2.36 -8.79
C VAL A 149 2.75 1.01 -8.10
N GLY A 150 1.56 0.51 -7.91
CA GLY A 150 1.31 -0.81 -7.36
C GLY A 150 0.28 -1.58 -8.14
N PHE A 151 0.18 -2.86 -7.82
CA PHE A 151 -0.61 -3.88 -8.47
C PHE A 151 0.07 -4.53 -9.69
N GLY A 152 0.14 -5.87 -9.69
CA GLY A 152 0.67 -6.66 -10.79
C GLY A 152 2.19 -6.77 -10.86
N ILE A 153 2.95 -6.08 -10.01
CA ILE A 153 4.42 -6.15 -9.98
C ILE A 153 4.84 -7.43 -9.25
N LYS A 154 5.44 -8.38 -10.00
CA LYS A 154 5.75 -9.72 -9.48
C LYS A 154 7.23 -10.09 -9.62
N SER A 155 7.99 -9.35 -10.42
CA SER A 155 9.35 -9.70 -10.79
C SER A 155 10.27 -8.48 -10.92
N LYS A 156 11.57 -8.74 -10.95
CA LYS A 156 12.60 -7.76 -11.35
C LYS A 156 12.28 -7.10 -12.70
N LYS A 157 11.80 -7.88 -13.66
CA LYS A 157 11.45 -7.39 -15.00
C LYS A 157 10.36 -6.32 -14.93
N ASP A 158 9.32 -6.54 -14.12
CA ASP A 158 8.22 -5.58 -13.94
C ASP A 158 8.74 -4.31 -13.25
N ALA A 159 9.54 -4.46 -12.19
CA ALA A 159 10.14 -3.35 -11.47
C ALA A 159 11.01 -2.48 -12.39
N LEU A 160 11.91 -3.10 -13.15
CA LEU A 160 12.75 -2.40 -14.14
C LEU A 160 11.94 -1.74 -15.26
N ALA A 161 10.85 -2.37 -15.69
CA ALA A 161 10.00 -1.80 -16.72
C ALA A 161 9.24 -0.57 -16.22
N ILE A 162 8.73 -0.58 -14.99
CA ILE A 162 8.13 0.62 -14.36
C ILE A 162 9.18 1.74 -14.27
N SER A 163 10.36 1.46 -13.73
CA SER A 163 11.43 2.45 -13.59
C SER A 163 11.88 3.08 -14.92
N LYS A 164 12.03 2.25 -15.96
CA LYS A 164 12.55 2.71 -17.26
C LYS A 164 11.51 3.30 -18.21
N LYS A 165 10.25 2.89 -18.08
CA LYS A 165 9.18 3.21 -19.04
C LYS A 165 8.11 4.13 -18.48
N THR A 166 8.21 4.52 -17.21
CA THR A 166 7.22 5.39 -16.58
C THR A 166 7.89 6.47 -15.74
N ASN A 167 7.15 7.53 -15.44
CA ASN A 167 7.56 8.62 -14.56
C ASN A 167 7.22 8.35 -13.09
N ALA A 168 6.98 7.10 -12.69
CA ALA A 168 6.71 6.75 -11.31
C ALA A 168 7.93 7.01 -10.40
N ASP A 169 7.66 7.46 -9.19
CA ASP A 169 8.71 7.73 -8.19
C ASP A 169 9.10 6.46 -7.40
N GLY A 170 8.35 5.38 -7.56
CA GLY A 170 8.62 4.10 -6.92
C GLY A 170 7.55 3.05 -7.21
N ILE A 171 7.70 1.90 -6.59
CA ILE A 171 6.81 0.75 -6.76
C ILE A 171 6.28 0.23 -5.43
N ILE A 172 5.09 -0.38 -5.46
CA ILE A 172 4.49 -1.06 -4.31
C ILE A 172 4.29 -2.53 -4.67
N ILE A 173 4.86 -3.41 -3.86
CA ILE A 173 4.78 -4.86 -4.06
C ILE A 173 4.06 -5.48 -2.86
N GLY A 174 2.94 -6.13 -3.09
CA GLY A 174 2.13 -6.77 -2.05
C GLY A 174 1.97 -8.27 -2.28
N SER A 175 1.02 -8.65 -3.13
CA SER A 175 0.65 -10.05 -3.37
C SER A 175 1.82 -10.96 -3.76
N ALA A 176 2.82 -10.44 -4.47
CA ALA A 176 4.00 -11.20 -4.84
C ALA A 176 4.84 -11.63 -3.61
N LEU A 177 4.89 -10.82 -2.56
CA LEU A 177 5.57 -11.18 -1.31
C LEU A 177 4.82 -12.29 -0.57
N ILE A 178 3.50 -12.20 -0.53
CA ILE A 178 2.65 -13.24 0.07
C ILE A 178 2.76 -14.54 -0.71
N GLN A 179 2.74 -14.49 -2.04
CA GLN A 179 2.93 -15.67 -2.89
C GLN A 179 4.26 -16.37 -2.58
N LYS A 180 5.35 -15.63 -2.41
CA LYS A 180 6.65 -16.21 -2.04
C LYS A 180 6.64 -16.90 -0.68
N TYR A 181 5.80 -16.44 0.25
CA TYR A 181 5.60 -17.16 1.52
C TYR A 181 4.88 -18.50 1.32
N PHE A 182 3.88 -18.54 0.45
CA PHE A 182 3.22 -19.80 0.10
C PHE A 182 4.16 -20.74 -0.68
N ASP A 183 4.94 -20.23 -1.62
CA ASP A 183 5.96 -21.00 -2.36
C ASP A 183 7.04 -21.59 -1.44
N ALA A 184 7.32 -20.91 -0.34
CA ALA A 184 8.18 -21.40 0.73
C ALA A 184 7.49 -22.46 1.63
N LYS A 185 6.24 -22.88 1.30
CA LYS A 185 5.40 -23.78 2.11
C LYS A 185 5.18 -23.25 3.53
N MET A 186 5.05 -21.93 3.66
CA MET A 186 4.90 -21.20 4.92
C MET A 186 6.05 -21.43 5.93
N ASN A 187 7.20 -21.90 5.45
CA ASN A 187 8.41 -22.00 6.26
C ASN A 187 9.10 -20.63 6.34
N PHE A 188 9.13 -20.04 7.52
CA PHE A 188 9.60 -18.66 7.72
C PHE A 188 11.09 -18.50 7.34
N ASN A 189 11.97 -19.41 7.73
CA ASN A 189 13.40 -19.31 7.42
C ASN A 189 13.66 -19.37 5.91
N LYS A 190 13.00 -20.31 5.23
CA LYS A 190 13.06 -20.39 3.75
C LYS A 190 12.51 -19.14 3.10
N TYR A 191 11.39 -18.60 3.60
CA TYR A 191 10.81 -17.38 3.10
C TYR A 191 11.74 -16.17 3.23
N ILE A 192 12.38 -15.98 4.38
CA ILE A 192 13.32 -14.86 4.59
C ILE A 192 14.47 -14.90 3.59
N THR A 193 15.01 -16.08 3.28
CA THR A 193 16.05 -16.24 2.25
C THR A 193 15.54 -15.82 0.87
N ILE A 194 14.36 -16.30 0.48
CA ILE A 194 13.70 -15.93 -0.80
C ILE A 194 13.40 -14.42 -0.85
N LEU A 195 12.89 -13.88 0.24
CA LEU A 195 12.52 -12.47 0.36
C LEU A 195 13.73 -11.55 0.20
N ARG A 196 14.85 -11.83 0.90
CA ARG A 196 16.09 -11.06 0.79
C ARG A 196 16.61 -11.02 -0.65
N LYS A 197 16.64 -12.17 -1.32
CA LYS A 197 17.02 -12.26 -2.73
C LYS A 197 16.11 -11.40 -3.60
N PHE A 198 14.80 -11.55 -3.44
CA PHE A 198 13.82 -10.82 -4.22
C PHE A 198 13.91 -9.30 -4.01
N ILE A 199 14.04 -8.83 -2.77
CA ILE A 199 14.19 -7.40 -2.48
C ILE A 199 15.44 -6.83 -3.15
N ASN A 200 16.57 -7.53 -3.08
CA ASN A 200 17.79 -7.10 -3.76
C ASN A 200 17.64 -7.07 -5.30
N GLU A 201 16.83 -7.95 -5.86
CA GLU A 201 16.57 -7.99 -7.31
C GLU A 201 15.67 -6.85 -7.79
N VAL A 202 14.72 -6.40 -6.96
CA VAL A 202 13.73 -5.35 -7.31
C VAL A 202 14.13 -3.94 -6.81
N LYS A 203 15.17 -3.85 -6.00
CA LYS A 203 15.75 -2.57 -5.59
C LYS A 203 16.46 -1.95 -6.81
N ILE A 204 15.95 -0.81 -7.26
CA ILE A 204 16.37 -0.11 -8.49
C ILE A 204 17.00 1.21 -8.07
#